data_8c47b73aae14fded05b2cf3821ef4d69
#
_entry.id   8c47b73aae14fded05b2cf3821ef4d69
#
_cell.length_a   1.000
_cell.length_b   1.000
_cell.length_c   1.000
_cell.angle_alpha   90.00
_cell.angle_beta   90.00
_cell.angle_gamma   90.00
#
_symmetry.space_group_name_H-M   'P 1'
#
loop_
_entity.id
_entity.type
_entity.pdbx_description
1 polymer ?
#
loop_
_entity_poly.entity_id
_entity_poly.type
_entity_poly.pdbx_seq_one_letter_code
_entity_poly.pdbx_strand_id
1 'polypeptide(L)'
;QHIMLMLVMLPMWMNFLLRTYSWMTILENNGLLNQLFQKIGLISLYNHIFGTNLEYFPMMNTQGAVVLGMVYNYLPFMILPIYSVIIKLDHSLLEAARDLGAGSLTVFRRVILPLSLPGVVSGITMVFVPSVSTFAISRMLGGGTELLLGDLIERQFLGGAYNPQLGAAISLVMMIIVLVCMLVMNRFGEGEEQAVKL
;
A
#
# COMPACT_ATOMS: atom_id res chain seq x y z
N GLN A 1 22.42 3.20 3.69
CA GLN A 1 21.08 3.78 3.94
C GLN A 1 20.56 4.52 2.70
N HIS A 2 21.32 5.44 2.10
CA HIS A 2 20.90 6.23 0.93
C HIS A 2 20.56 5.36 -0.28
N ILE A 3 21.30 4.29 -0.54
CA ILE A 3 21.05 3.37 -1.66
C ILE A 3 19.68 2.67 -1.49
N MET A 4 19.35 2.20 -0.28
CA MET A 4 18.04 1.57 -0.03
C MET A 4 16.88 2.54 -0.27
N LEU A 5 17.00 3.79 0.17
CA LEU A 5 16.00 4.82 -0.11
C LEU A 5 15.86 5.08 -1.60
N MET A 6 16.98 5.22 -2.32
CA MET A 6 16.96 5.40 -3.77
C MET A 6 16.23 4.23 -4.45
N LEU A 7 16.48 2.99 -4.04
CA LEU A 7 15.81 1.81 -4.60
C LEU A 7 14.29 1.80 -4.32
N VAL A 8 13.87 2.27 -3.15
CA VAL A 8 12.44 2.41 -2.81
C VAL A 8 11.79 3.54 -3.62
N MET A 9 12.51 4.63 -3.87
CA MET A 9 11.98 5.78 -4.62
C MET A 9 12.04 5.60 -6.13
N LEU A 10 12.93 4.76 -6.63
CA LEU A 10 13.15 4.55 -8.07
C LEU A 10 11.84 4.20 -8.82
N PRO A 11 10.95 3.34 -8.31
CA PRO A 11 9.66 3.09 -8.94
C PRO A 11 8.77 4.33 -9.07
N MET A 12 8.90 5.33 -8.18
CA MET A 12 8.09 6.54 -8.24
C MET A 12 8.38 7.41 -9.49
N TRP A 13 9.60 7.32 -10.02
CA TRP A 13 10.00 8.06 -11.21
C TRP A 13 9.44 7.46 -12.50
N MET A 14 8.98 6.22 -12.44
CA MET A 14 8.32 5.58 -13.56
C MET A 14 6.84 5.99 -13.63
N ASN A 15 6.32 6.06 -14.85
CA ASN A 15 4.89 6.31 -15.05
C ASN A 15 4.04 5.25 -14.35
N PHE A 16 3.00 5.70 -13.65
CA PHE A 16 2.08 4.85 -12.90
C PHE A 16 1.44 3.75 -13.76
N LEU A 17 0.99 4.08 -14.97
CA LEU A 17 0.38 3.10 -15.88
C LEU A 17 1.38 2.03 -16.32
N LEU A 18 2.61 2.42 -16.67
CA LEU A 18 3.64 1.46 -17.06
C LEU A 18 3.96 0.47 -15.93
N ARG A 19 4.01 0.94 -14.70
CA ARG A 19 4.20 0.07 -13.53
C ARG A 19 3.05 -0.92 -13.37
N THR A 20 1.82 -0.45 -13.54
CA THR A 20 0.64 -1.31 -13.41
C THR A 20 0.56 -2.33 -14.55
N TYR A 21 0.90 -1.94 -15.79
CA TYR A 21 1.04 -2.87 -16.92
C TYR A 21 2.12 -3.93 -16.68
N SER A 22 3.25 -3.55 -16.10
CA SER A 22 4.29 -4.51 -15.75
C SER A 22 3.78 -5.57 -14.76
N TRP A 23 2.99 -5.16 -13.76
CA TRP A 23 2.35 -6.11 -12.85
C TRP A 23 1.32 -7.00 -13.55
N MET A 24 0.54 -6.49 -14.50
CA MET A 24 -0.36 -7.33 -15.31
C MET A 24 0.44 -8.44 -16.00
N THR A 25 1.52 -8.10 -16.71
CA THR A 25 2.35 -9.07 -17.42
C THR A 25 3.01 -10.09 -16.49
N ILE A 26 3.37 -9.69 -15.28
CA ILE A 26 3.98 -10.57 -14.28
C ILE A 26 2.95 -11.56 -13.71
N LEU A 27 1.72 -11.07 -13.44
CA LEU A 27 0.64 -11.85 -12.81
C LEU A 27 -0.22 -12.66 -13.81
N GLU A 28 -0.03 -12.45 -15.12
CA GLU A 28 -0.76 -13.15 -16.15
C GLU A 28 -0.62 -14.68 -16.04
N ASN A 29 -1.59 -15.43 -16.58
CA ASN A 29 -1.59 -16.89 -16.49
C ASN A 29 -0.30 -17.54 -17.01
N ASN A 30 0.25 -17.00 -18.10
CA ASN A 30 1.56 -17.38 -18.64
C ASN A 30 2.68 -16.38 -18.26
N GLY A 31 2.44 -15.56 -17.24
CA GLY A 31 3.37 -14.54 -16.77
C GLY A 31 4.58 -15.11 -16.05
N LEU A 32 5.56 -14.22 -15.79
CA LEU A 32 6.83 -14.59 -15.18
C LEU A 32 6.68 -15.32 -13.84
N LEU A 33 5.71 -14.93 -13.01
CA LEU A 33 5.47 -15.57 -11.72
C LEU A 33 5.00 -17.00 -11.87
N ASN A 34 4.03 -17.25 -12.74
CA ASN A 34 3.52 -18.61 -12.98
C ASN A 34 4.61 -19.50 -13.60
N GLN A 35 5.40 -18.98 -14.53
CA GLN A 35 6.55 -19.70 -15.09
C GLN A 35 7.59 -20.05 -14.00
N LEU A 36 7.87 -19.12 -13.09
CA LEU A 36 8.75 -19.37 -11.96
C LEU A 36 8.18 -20.47 -11.04
N PHE A 37 6.90 -20.38 -10.67
CA PHE A 37 6.22 -21.38 -9.82
C PHE A 37 6.19 -22.76 -10.45
N GLN A 38 6.03 -22.86 -11.77
CA GLN A 38 6.15 -24.13 -12.48
C GLN A 38 7.58 -24.69 -12.40
N LYS A 39 8.60 -23.85 -12.66
CA LYS A 39 10.01 -24.28 -12.65
C LYS A 39 10.48 -24.76 -11.27
N ILE A 40 10.03 -24.11 -10.17
CA ILE A 40 10.37 -24.54 -8.80
C ILE A 40 9.48 -25.71 -8.34
N GLY A 41 8.53 -26.17 -9.13
CA GLY A 41 7.61 -27.26 -8.77
C GLY A 41 6.55 -26.89 -7.73
N LEU A 42 6.35 -25.58 -7.46
CA LEU A 42 5.41 -25.12 -6.44
C LEU A 42 3.97 -25.43 -6.81
N ILE A 43 3.60 -25.33 -8.10
CA ILE A 43 2.28 -25.69 -8.61
C ILE A 43 2.04 -27.21 -8.46
N SER A 44 3.06 -28.01 -8.77
CA SER A 44 3.03 -29.46 -8.63
C SER A 44 2.86 -29.87 -7.17
N LEU A 45 3.60 -29.24 -6.26
CA LEU A 45 3.50 -29.45 -4.81
C LEU A 45 2.12 -29.08 -4.30
N TYR A 46 1.57 -27.93 -4.72
CA TYR A 46 0.23 -27.48 -4.36
C TYR A 46 -0.84 -28.48 -4.84
N ASN A 47 -0.77 -28.93 -6.09
CA ASN A 47 -1.66 -29.92 -6.65
C ASN A 47 -1.62 -31.25 -5.88
N HIS A 48 -0.43 -31.66 -5.45
CA HIS A 48 -0.26 -32.89 -4.66
C HIS A 48 -0.88 -32.77 -3.25
N ILE A 49 -0.74 -31.61 -2.60
CA ILE A 49 -1.25 -31.40 -1.23
C ILE A 49 -2.78 -31.22 -1.24
N PHE A 50 -3.33 -30.47 -2.20
CA PHE A 50 -4.73 -30.09 -2.23
C PHE A 50 -5.58 -30.93 -3.20
N GLY A 51 -4.98 -31.88 -3.92
CA GLY A 51 -5.67 -32.72 -4.89
C GLY A 51 -6.26 -31.97 -6.09
N THR A 52 -5.65 -30.84 -6.46
CA THR A 52 -6.07 -30.00 -7.57
C THR A 52 -5.24 -30.30 -8.82
N ASN A 53 -5.74 -29.92 -10.00
CA ASN A 53 -5.02 -30.05 -11.27
C ASN A 53 -4.86 -28.67 -11.92
N LEU A 54 -4.24 -27.73 -11.20
CA LEU A 54 -3.98 -26.39 -11.71
C LEU A 54 -2.75 -26.42 -12.63
N GLU A 55 -2.87 -25.81 -13.81
CA GLU A 55 -1.74 -25.56 -14.71
C GLU A 55 -1.01 -24.28 -14.30
N TYR A 56 -1.73 -23.31 -13.72
CA TYR A 56 -1.22 -22.04 -13.23
C TYR A 56 -2.05 -21.53 -12.07
N PHE A 57 -1.50 -20.63 -11.27
CA PHE A 57 -2.27 -19.91 -10.26
C PHE A 57 -3.01 -18.73 -10.92
N PRO A 58 -4.35 -18.67 -10.83
CA PRO A 58 -5.14 -17.54 -11.34
C PRO A 58 -4.94 -16.32 -10.43
N MET A 59 -3.92 -15.52 -10.71
CA MET A 59 -3.60 -14.32 -9.92
C MET A 59 -4.30 -13.07 -10.45
N MET A 60 -4.47 -12.94 -11.77
CA MET A 60 -5.17 -11.82 -12.40
C MET A 60 -6.67 -11.84 -12.10
N ASN A 61 -7.28 -10.65 -12.13
CA ASN A 61 -8.71 -10.45 -11.87
C ASN A 61 -9.14 -10.89 -10.46
N THR A 62 -8.26 -10.72 -9.49
CA THR A 62 -8.50 -11.04 -8.08
C THR A 62 -8.29 -9.82 -7.20
N GLN A 63 -8.94 -9.81 -6.03
CA GLN A 63 -8.68 -8.80 -4.99
C GLN A 63 -7.21 -8.77 -4.59
N GLY A 64 -6.55 -9.94 -4.54
CA GLY A 64 -5.14 -10.04 -4.22
C GLY A 64 -4.24 -9.28 -5.19
N ALA A 65 -4.52 -9.34 -6.50
CA ALA A 65 -3.81 -8.59 -7.51
C ALA A 65 -3.99 -7.07 -7.34
N VAL A 66 -5.22 -6.62 -7.05
CA VAL A 66 -5.54 -5.21 -6.80
C VAL A 66 -4.79 -4.70 -5.58
N VAL A 67 -4.87 -5.41 -4.46
CA VAL A 67 -4.18 -5.06 -3.21
C VAL A 67 -2.66 -5.01 -3.42
N LEU A 68 -2.09 -6.00 -4.10
CA LEU A 68 -0.66 -6.02 -4.41
C LEU A 68 -0.24 -4.82 -5.26
N GLY A 69 -1.02 -4.50 -6.30
CA GLY A 69 -0.79 -3.32 -7.13
C GLY A 69 -0.87 -2.02 -6.33
N MET A 70 -1.85 -1.90 -5.43
CA MET A 70 -1.99 -0.74 -4.54
C MET A 70 -0.81 -0.63 -3.57
N VAL A 71 -0.46 -1.72 -2.90
CA VAL A 71 0.69 -1.76 -1.98
C VAL A 71 1.97 -1.34 -2.69
N TYR A 72 2.27 -1.92 -3.86
CA TYR A 72 3.47 -1.58 -4.62
C TYR A 72 3.50 -0.08 -5.01
N ASN A 73 2.38 0.46 -5.48
CA ASN A 73 2.33 1.83 -5.94
C ASN A 73 2.41 2.84 -4.79
N TYR A 74 1.86 2.50 -3.61
CA TYR A 74 1.77 3.42 -2.47
C TYR A 74 2.83 3.16 -1.39
N LEU A 75 3.59 2.07 -1.46
CA LEU A 75 4.64 1.71 -0.51
C LEU A 75 5.64 2.85 -0.25
N PRO A 76 6.16 3.56 -1.25
CA PRO A 76 7.11 4.66 -1.00
C PRO A 76 6.50 5.78 -0.14
N PHE A 77 5.22 6.11 -0.34
CA PHE A 77 4.51 7.13 0.45
C PHE A 77 4.36 6.74 1.92
N MET A 78 4.35 5.43 2.22
CA MET A 78 4.35 4.93 3.60
C MET A 78 5.75 4.91 4.20
N ILE A 79 6.75 4.47 3.42
CA ILE A 79 8.12 4.32 3.92
C ILE A 79 8.77 5.67 4.22
N LEU A 80 8.57 6.69 3.37
CA LEU A 80 9.25 7.97 3.50
C LEU A 80 8.97 8.69 4.83
N PRO A 81 7.72 8.87 5.28
CA PRO A 81 7.44 9.51 6.56
C PRO A 81 7.99 8.71 7.75
N ILE A 82 7.82 7.39 7.74
CA ILE A 82 8.35 6.50 8.79
C ILE A 82 9.87 6.63 8.87
N TYR A 83 10.55 6.55 7.73
CA TYR A 83 11.99 6.72 7.65
C TYR A 83 12.43 8.08 8.18
N SER A 84 11.75 9.17 7.81
CA SER A 84 12.10 10.53 8.23
C SER A 84 12.01 10.72 9.75
N VAL A 85 11.09 10.03 10.40
CA VAL A 85 10.98 10.04 11.86
C VAL A 85 12.07 9.19 12.50
N ILE A 86 12.29 7.97 11.99
CA ILE A 86 13.28 7.04 12.55
C ILE A 86 14.71 7.62 12.51
N ILE A 87 15.10 8.31 11.43
CA ILE A 87 16.45 8.90 11.35
C ILE A 87 16.66 10.09 12.28
N LYS A 88 15.59 10.70 12.77
CA LYS A 88 15.63 11.80 13.72
C LYS A 88 15.60 11.34 15.18
N LEU A 89 15.42 10.05 15.43
CA LEU A 89 15.44 9.51 16.79
C LEU A 89 16.81 9.71 17.43
N ASP A 90 16.81 10.18 18.68
CA ASP A 90 18.04 10.35 19.44
C ASP A 90 18.66 8.98 19.77
N HIS A 91 19.89 8.78 19.35
CA HIS A 91 20.65 7.56 19.63
C HIS A 91 20.82 7.32 21.12
N SER A 92 20.85 8.38 21.93
CA SER A 92 20.99 8.27 23.40
C SER A 92 19.85 7.47 24.04
N LEU A 93 18.63 7.57 23.48
CA LEU A 93 17.48 6.77 23.95
C LEU A 93 17.68 5.26 23.71
N LEU A 94 18.30 4.93 22.57
CA LEU A 94 18.60 3.53 22.21
C LEU A 94 19.73 2.97 23.07
N GLU A 95 20.74 3.78 23.38
CA GLU A 95 21.86 3.42 24.26
C GLU A 95 21.38 3.25 25.69
N ALA A 96 20.62 4.21 26.24
CA ALA A 96 20.03 4.11 27.56
C ALA A 96 19.16 2.87 27.76
N ALA A 97 18.35 2.51 26.76
CA ALA A 97 17.55 1.31 26.82
C ALA A 97 18.41 0.03 26.85
N ARG A 98 19.53 0.01 26.12
CA ARG A 98 20.47 -1.12 26.12
C ARG A 98 21.26 -1.21 27.43
N ASP A 99 21.64 -0.09 28.01
CA ASP A 99 22.32 -0.03 29.30
C ASP A 99 21.46 -0.57 30.42
N LEU A 100 20.14 -0.42 30.31
CA LEU A 100 19.13 -1.04 31.20
C LEU A 100 18.89 -2.53 30.89
N GLY A 101 19.73 -3.17 30.04
CA GLY A 101 19.65 -4.58 29.72
C GLY A 101 18.57 -4.96 28.69
N ALA A 102 17.99 -3.98 27.97
CA ALA A 102 16.98 -4.29 26.97
C ALA A 102 17.59 -4.94 25.73
N GLY A 103 17.12 -6.13 25.38
CA GLY A 103 17.45 -6.79 24.12
C GLY A 103 16.88 -6.03 22.90
N SER A 104 17.44 -6.28 21.71
CA SER A 104 17.08 -5.58 20.46
C SER A 104 15.57 -5.57 20.16
N LEU A 105 14.86 -6.66 20.45
CA LEU A 105 13.40 -6.75 20.24
C LEU A 105 12.64 -5.85 21.23
N THR A 106 13.12 -5.75 22.48
CA THR A 106 12.55 -4.89 23.50
C THR A 106 12.74 -3.41 23.16
N VAL A 107 13.94 -3.03 22.71
CA VAL A 107 14.25 -1.69 22.19
C VAL A 107 13.32 -1.34 21.02
N PHE A 108 13.18 -2.26 20.07
CA PHE A 108 12.29 -2.05 18.92
C PHE A 108 10.83 -1.80 19.35
N ARG A 109 10.27 -2.70 20.19
CA ARG A 109 8.85 -2.63 20.57
C ARG A 109 8.51 -1.51 21.56
N ARG A 110 9.45 -1.16 22.48
CA ARG A 110 9.19 -0.20 23.56
C ARG A 110 9.72 1.20 23.30
N VAL A 111 10.68 1.34 22.38
CA VAL A 111 11.30 2.64 22.06
C VAL A 111 11.04 3.02 20.61
N ILE A 112 11.52 2.24 19.64
CA ILE A 112 11.46 2.65 18.23
C ILE A 112 10.03 2.68 17.73
N LEU A 113 9.23 1.65 17.97
CA LEU A 113 7.87 1.55 17.46
C LEU A 113 6.96 2.68 17.98
N PRO A 114 6.90 2.97 19.30
CA PRO A 114 6.09 4.09 19.78
C PRO A 114 6.55 5.43 19.25
N LEU A 115 7.87 5.68 19.22
CA LEU A 115 8.42 6.94 18.73
C LEU A 115 8.28 7.10 17.20
N SER A 116 8.04 6.01 16.45
CA SER A 116 7.78 6.06 15.01
C SER A 116 6.31 6.24 14.65
N LEU A 117 5.38 6.16 15.61
CA LEU A 117 3.93 6.31 15.37
C LEU A 117 3.55 7.59 14.62
N PRO A 118 4.12 8.78 14.89
CA PRO A 118 3.81 9.98 14.11
C PRO A 118 4.14 9.80 12.63
N GLY A 119 5.24 9.13 12.31
CA GLY A 119 5.61 8.78 10.93
C GLY A 119 4.63 7.79 10.29
N VAL A 120 4.12 6.84 11.06
CA VAL A 120 3.10 5.88 10.60
C VAL A 120 1.79 6.60 10.29
N VAL A 121 1.32 7.48 11.17
CA VAL A 121 0.10 8.27 10.96
C VAL A 121 0.23 9.16 9.72
N SER A 122 1.37 9.83 9.56
CA SER A 122 1.66 10.64 8.37
C SER A 122 1.67 9.79 7.09
N GLY A 123 2.29 8.59 7.14
CA GLY A 123 2.30 7.65 6.02
C GLY A 123 0.90 7.15 5.65
N ILE A 124 0.10 6.78 6.63
CA ILE A 124 -1.31 6.37 6.42
C ILE A 124 -2.08 7.51 5.74
N THR A 125 -1.93 8.75 6.21
CA THR A 125 -2.59 9.92 5.61
C THR A 125 -2.20 10.10 4.15
N MET A 126 -0.91 9.98 3.82
CA MET A 126 -0.40 10.10 2.45
C MET A 126 -0.89 8.98 1.52
N VAL A 127 -1.09 7.77 2.03
CA VAL A 127 -1.56 6.62 1.26
C VAL A 127 -3.08 6.59 1.15
N PHE A 128 -3.81 7.06 2.16
CA PHE A 128 -5.26 6.95 2.25
C PHE A 128 -5.97 7.63 1.08
N VAL A 129 -5.65 8.89 0.80
CA VAL A 129 -6.33 9.67 -0.26
C VAL A 129 -6.20 9.02 -1.64
N PRO A 130 -4.99 8.70 -2.15
CA PRO A 130 -4.86 8.07 -3.45
C PRO A 130 -5.42 6.63 -3.48
N SER A 131 -5.42 5.90 -2.37
CA SER A 131 -5.96 4.55 -2.33
C SER A 131 -7.48 4.51 -2.43
N VAL A 132 -8.19 5.44 -1.79
CA VAL A 132 -9.66 5.54 -1.84
C VAL A 132 -10.14 6.02 -3.20
N SER A 133 -9.39 6.92 -3.84
CA SER A 133 -9.77 7.51 -5.14
C SER A 133 -9.27 6.71 -6.34
N THR A 134 -8.50 5.63 -6.14
CA THR A 134 -7.97 4.84 -7.27
C THR A 134 -9.09 4.09 -7.99
N PHE A 135 -8.99 4.02 -9.31
CA PHE A 135 -9.82 3.19 -10.18
C PHE A 135 -8.99 2.45 -11.24
N ALA A 136 -7.85 2.99 -11.61
CA ALA A 136 -7.04 2.41 -12.67
C ALA A 136 -6.44 1.05 -12.26
N ILE A 137 -5.99 0.90 -11.00
CA ILE A 137 -5.41 -0.35 -10.52
C ILE A 137 -6.47 -1.46 -10.47
N SER A 138 -7.65 -1.17 -9.90
CA SER A 138 -8.76 -2.12 -9.81
C SER A 138 -9.22 -2.57 -11.19
N ARG A 139 -9.31 -1.64 -12.13
CA ARG A 139 -9.71 -1.94 -13.50
C ARG A 139 -8.69 -2.79 -14.24
N MET A 140 -7.40 -2.50 -14.07
CA MET A 140 -6.32 -3.19 -14.78
C MET A 140 -5.99 -4.55 -14.17
N LEU A 141 -5.91 -4.65 -12.84
CA LEU A 141 -5.51 -5.88 -12.14
C LEU A 141 -6.71 -6.70 -11.65
N GLY A 142 -7.84 -6.04 -11.36
CA GLY A 142 -9.07 -6.66 -10.89
C GLY A 142 -10.06 -7.02 -12.00
N GLY A 143 -9.76 -6.66 -13.27
CA GLY A 143 -10.62 -6.99 -14.42
C GLY A 143 -12.03 -6.40 -14.36
N GLY A 144 -12.27 -5.41 -13.48
CA GLY A 144 -13.58 -4.78 -13.28
C GLY A 144 -14.59 -5.63 -12.49
N THR A 145 -14.16 -6.76 -11.89
CA THR A 145 -14.98 -7.59 -11.00
C THR A 145 -15.11 -6.96 -9.62
N GLU A 146 -14.08 -6.26 -9.20
CA GLU A 146 -14.01 -5.54 -7.93
C GLU A 146 -14.30 -4.05 -8.16
N LEU A 147 -15.35 -3.55 -7.52
CA LEU A 147 -15.77 -2.15 -7.60
C LEU A 147 -15.26 -1.38 -6.39
N LEU A 148 -14.24 -0.57 -6.60
CA LEU A 148 -13.81 0.43 -5.63
C LEU A 148 -14.65 1.72 -5.80
N LEU A 149 -14.60 2.61 -4.81
CA LEU A 149 -15.33 3.88 -4.88
C LEU A 149 -14.91 4.73 -6.10
N GLY A 150 -13.62 4.73 -6.45
CA GLY A 150 -13.12 5.39 -7.64
C GLY A 150 -13.71 4.82 -8.93
N ASP A 151 -13.87 3.49 -9.04
CA ASP A 151 -14.52 2.84 -10.19
C ASP A 151 -15.99 3.20 -10.28
N LEU A 152 -16.67 3.28 -9.14
CA LEU A 152 -18.09 3.66 -9.10
C LEU A 152 -18.29 5.06 -9.66
N ILE A 153 -17.43 6.00 -9.27
CA ILE A 153 -17.47 7.38 -9.77
C ILE A 153 -17.13 7.41 -11.27
N GLU A 154 -16.04 6.77 -11.68
CA GLU A 154 -15.61 6.76 -13.08
C GLU A 154 -16.69 6.21 -14.00
N ARG A 155 -17.39 5.15 -13.60
CA ARG A 155 -18.51 4.57 -14.38
C ARG A 155 -19.68 5.52 -14.60
N GLN A 156 -19.92 6.47 -13.68
CA GLN A 156 -20.98 7.48 -13.86
C GLN A 156 -20.60 8.54 -14.91
N PHE A 157 -19.30 8.78 -15.12
CA PHE A 157 -18.84 9.76 -16.12
C PHE A 157 -18.47 9.13 -17.46
N LEU A 158 -17.87 7.94 -17.46
CA LEU A 158 -17.29 7.32 -18.67
C LEU A 158 -17.88 5.94 -18.99
N GLY A 159 -18.71 5.39 -18.11
CA GLY A 159 -19.28 4.05 -18.26
C GLY A 159 -20.64 4.01 -18.96
N GLY A 160 -21.16 2.79 -19.16
CA GLY A 160 -22.48 2.57 -19.76
C GLY A 160 -23.67 3.06 -18.94
N ALA A 161 -23.46 3.36 -17.64
CA ALA A 161 -24.48 3.96 -16.75
C ALA A 161 -24.27 5.46 -16.61
N TYR A 162 -24.07 6.16 -17.72
CA TYR A 162 -23.76 7.58 -17.78
C TYR A 162 -24.78 8.43 -17.00
N ASN A 163 -24.40 8.89 -15.80
CA ASN A 163 -25.15 9.80 -14.97
C ASN A 163 -24.21 10.76 -14.21
N PRO A 164 -23.79 11.87 -14.88
CA PRO A 164 -22.85 12.82 -14.30
C PRO A 164 -23.33 13.46 -13.00
N GLN A 165 -24.64 13.65 -12.82
CA GLN A 165 -25.20 14.23 -11.61
C GLN A 165 -24.99 13.29 -10.41
N LEU A 166 -25.22 11.99 -10.59
CA LEU A 166 -24.96 10.97 -9.57
C LEU A 166 -23.46 10.85 -9.31
N GLY A 167 -22.62 10.85 -10.36
CA GLY A 167 -21.17 10.84 -10.24
C GLY A 167 -20.65 12.02 -9.42
N ALA A 168 -21.16 13.22 -9.69
CA ALA A 168 -20.79 14.42 -8.93
C ALA A 168 -21.24 14.34 -7.46
N ALA A 169 -22.45 13.83 -7.19
CA ALA A 169 -22.95 13.65 -5.82
C ALA A 169 -22.09 12.65 -5.03
N ILE A 170 -21.75 11.49 -5.62
CA ILE A 170 -20.88 10.48 -4.97
C ILE A 170 -19.49 11.06 -4.73
N SER A 171 -18.90 11.78 -5.70
CA SER A 171 -17.60 12.44 -5.57
C SER A 171 -17.58 13.45 -4.43
N LEU A 172 -18.65 14.24 -4.28
CA LEU A 172 -18.78 15.22 -3.20
C LEU A 172 -18.85 14.54 -1.84
N VAL A 173 -19.67 13.49 -1.71
CA VAL A 173 -19.76 12.70 -0.47
C VAL A 173 -18.40 12.07 -0.14
N MET A 174 -17.72 11.48 -1.12
CA MET A 174 -16.38 10.90 -0.94
C MET A 174 -15.38 11.97 -0.49
N MET A 175 -15.41 13.16 -1.09
CA MET A 175 -14.55 14.28 -0.70
C MET A 175 -14.78 14.67 0.77
N ILE A 176 -16.03 14.77 1.21
CA ILE A 176 -16.35 15.09 2.60
C ILE A 176 -15.84 14.01 3.54
N ILE A 177 -16.04 12.72 3.22
CA ILE A 177 -15.54 11.60 4.04
C ILE A 177 -14.02 11.65 4.14
N VAL A 178 -13.32 11.86 3.02
CA VAL A 178 -11.85 11.96 2.99
C VAL A 178 -11.37 13.14 3.84
N LEU A 179 -11.99 14.31 3.72
CA LEU A 179 -11.65 15.49 4.53
C LEU A 179 -11.85 15.22 6.03
N VAL A 180 -12.97 14.63 6.43
CA VAL A 180 -13.23 14.27 7.83
C VAL A 180 -12.19 13.27 8.33
N CYS A 181 -11.88 12.22 7.56
CA CYS A 181 -10.84 11.26 7.92
C CYS A 181 -9.47 11.93 8.07
N MET A 182 -9.09 12.83 7.14
CA MET A 182 -7.82 13.56 7.23
C MET A 182 -7.77 14.46 8.46
N LEU A 183 -8.84 15.19 8.78
CA LEU A 183 -8.89 16.02 9.99
C LEU A 183 -8.72 15.18 11.25
N VAL A 184 -9.38 14.02 11.33
CA VAL A 184 -9.24 13.10 12.45
C VAL A 184 -7.81 12.57 12.55
N MET A 185 -7.22 12.13 11.44
CA MET A 185 -5.86 11.59 11.41
C MET A 185 -4.81 12.65 11.79
N ASN A 186 -4.93 13.88 11.27
CA ASN A 186 -4.03 14.98 11.61
C ASN A 186 -4.11 15.30 13.11
N ARG A 187 -5.31 15.31 13.69
CA ARG A 187 -5.47 15.58 15.13
C ARG A 187 -4.76 14.54 16.02
N PHE A 188 -4.75 13.27 15.59
CA PHE A 188 -3.99 12.22 16.28
C PHE A 188 -2.49 12.33 16.01
N GLY A 189 -2.07 12.71 14.80
CA GLY A 189 -0.67 12.89 14.45
C GLY A 189 0.00 14.08 15.15
N GLU A 190 -0.67 15.23 15.23
CA GLU A 190 -0.16 16.43 15.91
C GLU A 190 -0.05 16.26 17.42
N GLY A 191 -0.96 15.48 18.03
CA GLY A 191 -0.90 15.20 19.47
C GLY A 191 0.34 14.42 19.89
N GLU A 192 0.86 13.57 19.03
CA GLU A 192 2.06 12.77 19.28
C GLU A 192 3.36 13.53 18.98
N GLU A 193 3.38 14.44 17.98
CA GLU A 193 4.54 15.32 17.76
C GLU A 193 4.82 16.25 18.93
N GLN A 194 3.79 16.70 19.63
CA GLN A 194 3.95 17.54 20.83
C GLN A 194 4.45 16.72 22.05
N ALA A 195 4.05 15.46 22.15
CA ALA A 195 4.50 14.58 23.25
C ALA A 195 5.98 14.17 23.12
N VAL A 196 6.55 14.19 21.93
CA VAL A 196 7.97 13.88 21.67
C VAL A 196 8.89 15.08 21.92
N LYS A 197 8.33 16.30 22.02
CA LYS A 197 9.09 17.53 22.27
C LYS A 197 9.22 17.91 23.76
N LEU A 198 8.65 17.14 24.66
CA LEU A 198 8.78 17.25 26.13
C LEU A 198 9.78 16.23 26.66
#